data_c54381ba08268a6f836180847ea6e96f
#
_entry.id   c54381ba08268a6f836180847ea6e96f
#
_cell.length_a   1.000
_cell.length_b   1.000
_cell.length_c   1.000
_cell.angle_alpha   90.00
_cell.angle_beta   90.00
_cell.angle_gamma   90.00
#
_symmetry.space_group_name_H-M   'P 1'
#
loop_
_entity.id
_entity.type
_entity.pdbx_description
1 polymer ?
#
loop_
_entity_poly.entity_id
_entity_poly.type
_entity_poly.pdbx_seq_one_letter_code
_entity_poly.pdbx_strand_id
1 'polypeptide(L)'
;MELTKDLLKERFKEYNVAYFNNELKMCKFSLYHTTYELGQYTLGRIWIAKRPKNAGKQEWNEQEFKETFVHEMVHHYVCTVKGKKSFLFPHGWRFRRKSWEIKRKYGLNMLNIIYIKRYATLTRKQKLSIWNKLELLYLIPFNYLLTWIF
;
A
#
# COMPACT_ATOMS: atom_id res chain seq x y z
N MET A 1 10.44 -0.33 -15.81
CA MET A 1 10.53 -1.73 -15.32
C MET A 1 9.28 -2.47 -15.73
N GLU A 2 9.42 -3.59 -16.44
CA GLU A 2 8.31 -4.46 -16.80
C GLU A 2 7.98 -5.42 -15.66
N LEU A 3 6.70 -5.51 -15.28
CA LEU A 3 6.26 -6.36 -14.19
C LEU A 3 5.81 -7.73 -14.71
N THR A 4 6.38 -8.79 -14.12
CA THR A 4 5.95 -10.18 -14.32
C THR A 4 5.53 -10.79 -12.97
N LYS A 5 4.76 -11.88 -13.01
CA LYS A 5 4.40 -12.58 -11.77
C LYS A 5 5.61 -13.19 -11.06
N ASP A 6 6.63 -13.57 -11.81
CA ASP A 6 7.83 -14.16 -11.22
C ASP A 6 8.70 -13.09 -10.57
N LEU A 7 8.80 -11.91 -11.16
CA LEU A 7 9.40 -10.75 -10.51
C LEU A 7 8.68 -10.39 -9.19
N LEU A 8 7.34 -10.42 -9.16
CA LEU A 8 6.58 -10.18 -7.92
C LEU A 8 6.88 -11.22 -6.84
N LYS A 9 7.04 -12.49 -7.20
CA LYS A 9 7.43 -13.56 -6.25
C LYS A 9 8.85 -13.35 -5.70
N GLU A 10 9.78 -12.98 -6.57
CA GLU A 10 11.16 -12.67 -6.19
C GLU A 10 11.23 -11.48 -5.23
N ARG A 11 10.61 -10.37 -5.59
CA ARG A 11 10.54 -9.16 -4.76
C ARG A 11 9.80 -9.41 -3.44
N PHE A 12 8.79 -10.28 -3.44
CA PHE A 12 8.12 -10.66 -2.20
C PHE A 12 9.07 -11.36 -1.23
N LYS A 13 9.88 -12.31 -1.71
CA LYS A 13 10.87 -13.01 -0.86
C LYS A 13 11.90 -12.01 -0.31
N GLU A 14 12.45 -11.18 -1.17
CA GLU A 14 13.41 -10.14 -0.80
C GLU A 14 12.84 -9.20 0.28
N TYR A 15 11.65 -8.63 0.05
CA TYR A 15 11.03 -7.68 0.96
C TYR A 15 10.48 -8.34 2.24
N ASN A 16 10.11 -9.62 2.18
CA ASN A 16 9.72 -10.37 3.36
C ASN A 16 10.89 -10.51 4.35
N VAL A 17 12.05 -10.84 3.86
CA VAL A 17 13.27 -10.89 4.68
C VAL A 17 13.62 -9.48 5.19
N ALA A 18 13.64 -8.49 4.30
CA ALA A 18 14.09 -7.13 4.63
C ALA A 18 13.18 -6.41 5.63
N TYR A 19 11.84 -6.53 5.50
CA TYR A 19 10.89 -5.68 6.23
C TYR A 19 9.96 -6.44 7.18
N PHE A 20 9.86 -7.77 7.05
CA PHE A 20 8.91 -8.58 7.83
C PHE A 20 9.56 -9.75 8.56
N ASN A 21 10.90 -9.77 8.68
CA ASN A 21 11.66 -10.83 9.36
C ASN A 21 11.32 -12.24 8.85
N ASN A 22 10.96 -12.36 7.58
CA ASN A 22 10.51 -13.60 6.93
C ASN A 22 9.24 -14.24 7.55
N GLU A 23 8.39 -13.43 8.22
CA GLU A 23 7.16 -13.91 8.88
C GLU A 23 6.00 -14.17 7.91
N LEU A 24 6.05 -13.62 6.69
CA LEU A 24 4.97 -13.74 5.73
C LEU A 24 5.00 -15.07 4.99
N LYS A 25 3.88 -15.78 4.98
CA LYS A 25 3.70 -16.90 4.06
C LYS A 25 3.50 -16.39 2.63
N MET A 26 3.99 -17.15 1.66
CA MET A 26 3.80 -16.81 0.25
C MET A 26 2.31 -16.65 -0.08
N CYS A 27 1.98 -15.58 -0.79
CA CYS A 27 0.63 -15.32 -1.27
C CYS A 27 0.53 -15.45 -2.79
N LYS A 28 -0.67 -15.31 -3.33
CA LYS A 28 -0.89 -15.29 -4.78
C LYS A 28 -0.63 -13.88 -5.32
N PHE A 29 -0.12 -13.79 -6.57
CA PHE A 29 0.13 -12.52 -7.25
C PHE A 29 -0.68 -12.43 -8.53
N SER A 30 -1.16 -11.22 -8.83
CA SER A 30 -1.84 -10.91 -10.07
C SER A 30 -1.44 -9.52 -10.56
N LEU A 31 -1.33 -9.39 -11.87
CA LEU A 31 -1.16 -8.12 -12.55
C LEU A 31 -2.49 -7.75 -13.19
N TYR A 32 -2.86 -6.48 -13.10
CA TYR A 32 -4.12 -6.01 -13.69
C TYR A 32 -3.96 -4.65 -14.37
N HIS A 33 -4.86 -4.35 -15.27
CA HIS A 33 -4.97 -3.04 -15.90
C HIS A 33 -5.96 -2.20 -15.09
N THR A 34 -5.52 -1.06 -14.62
CA THR A 34 -6.37 -0.15 -13.85
C THR A 34 -5.96 1.29 -14.09
N THR A 35 -6.93 2.17 -13.94
CA THR A 35 -6.73 3.62 -13.96
C THR A 35 -6.80 4.25 -12.57
N TYR A 36 -7.17 3.47 -11.55
CA TYR A 36 -7.53 4.03 -10.23
C TYR A 36 -6.64 3.59 -9.07
N GLU A 37 -6.09 2.39 -9.09
CA GLU A 37 -5.34 1.82 -7.98
C GLU A 37 -3.98 1.31 -8.44
N LEU A 38 -2.96 1.51 -7.62
CA LEU A 38 -1.60 1.03 -7.90
C LEU A 38 -1.41 -0.41 -7.45
N GLY A 39 -2.04 -0.77 -6.33
CA GLY A 39 -2.03 -2.09 -5.75
C GLY A 39 -3.30 -2.36 -4.96
N GLN A 40 -3.56 -3.62 -4.69
CA GLN A 40 -4.66 -4.08 -3.85
C GLN A 40 -4.31 -5.42 -3.21
N TYR A 41 -4.64 -5.58 -1.92
CA TYR A 41 -4.60 -6.87 -1.26
C TYR A 41 -6.01 -7.40 -1.01
N THR A 42 -6.29 -8.63 -1.45
CA THR A 42 -7.60 -9.27 -1.22
C THR A 42 -7.42 -10.76 -1.01
N LEU A 43 -7.90 -11.26 0.13
CA LEU A 43 -8.01 -12.70 0.45
C LEU A 43 -6.76 -13.54 0.11
N GLY A 44 -5.58 -13.08 0.54
CA GLY A 44 -4.33 -13.80 0.32
C GLY A 44 -3.74 -13.64 -1.09
N ARG A 45 -4.18 -12.62 -1.81
CA ARG A 45 -3.64 -12.25 -3.12
C ARG A 45 -3.27 -10.78 -3.15
N ILE A 46 -2.08 -10.48 -3.65
CA ILE A 46 -1.62 -9.12 -3.97
C ILE A 46 -1.82 -8.90 -5.47
N TRP A 47 -2.50 -7.80 -5.76
CA TRP A 47 -2.72 -7.29 -7.11
C TRP A 47 -1.86 -6.06 -7.31
N ILE A 48 -1.12 -5.98 -8.41
CA ILE A 48 -0.34 -4.80 -8.78
C ILE A 48 -0.73 -4.36 -10.18
N ALA A 49 -0.91 -3.06 -10.36
CA ALA A 49 -1.14 -2.49 -11.68
C ALA A 49 0.06 -2.74 -12.57
N LYS A 50 -0.17 -3.17 -13.81
CA LYS A 50 0.91 -3.36 -14.78
C LYS A 50 1.70 -2.07 -15.04
N ARG A 51 1.02 -0.92 -14.93
CA ARG A 51 1.60 0.42 -15.08
C ARG A 51 1.08 1.33 -13.98
N PRO A 52 1.86 2.31 -13.51
CA PRO A 52 1.38 3.28 -12.54
C PRO A 52 0.28 4.17 -13.16
N LYS A 53 -0.57 4.72 -12.31
CA LYS A 53 -1.85 5.33 -12.65
C LYS A 53 -1.82 6.49 -13.66
N ASN A 54 -0.81 7.31 -13.65
CA ASN A 54 -0.70 8.48 -14.55
C ASN A 54 0.04 8.15 -15.84
N ALA A 55 0.01 6.93 -16.19
CA ALA A 55 1.00 6.34 -16.99
C ALA A 55 0.69 6.29 -18.45
N GLY A 56 0.17 7.15 -19.13
CA GLY A 56 0.22 7.03 -20.58
C GLY A 56 1.22 5.96 -21.05
N LYS A 57 2.45 6.29 -21.09
CA LYS A 57 3.56 5.37 -21.44
C LYS A 57 4.59 5.16 -20.30
N GLN A 58 4.34 5.64 -19.10
CA GLN A 58 5.31 5.57 -18.01
C GLN A 58 5.42 4.15 -17.45
N GLU A 59 6.64 3.72 -17.27
CA GLU A 59 6.97 2.51 -16.53
C GLU A 59 6.99 2.76 -15.03
N TRP A 60 6.98 1.69 -14.24
CA TRP A 60 7.18 1.79 -12.82
C TRP A 60 8.57 2.36 -12.48
N ASN A 61 8.58 3.38 -11.63
CA ASN A 61 9.78 3.74 -10.89
C ASN A 61 10.03 2.69 -9.80
N GLU A 62 11.27 2.28 -9.59
CA GLU A 62 11.63 1.23 -8.63
C GLU A 62 11.19 1.58 -7.20
N GLN A 63 11.39 2.82 -6.77
CA GLN A 63 10.98 3.27 -5.45
C GLN A 63 9.46 3.28 -5.27
N GLU A 64 8.73 3.78 -6.27
CA GLU A 64 7.26 3.79 -6.26
C GLU A 64 6.68 2.39 -6.24
N PHE A 65 7.24 1.48 -7.04
CA PHE A 65 6.87 0.08 -7.02
C PHE A 65 7.12 -0.55 -5.66
N LYS A 66 8.33 -0.38 -5.10
CA LYS A 66 8.70 -0.90 -3.79
C LYS A 66 7.73 -0.44 -2.71
N GLU A 67 7.46 0.85 -2.61
CA GLU A 67 6.56 1.43 -1.61
C GLU A 67 5.12 0.89 -1.78
N THR A 68 4.63 0.80 -3.01
CA THR A 68 3.30 0.22 -3.31
C THR A 68 3.26 -1.26 -2.93
N PHE A 69 4.26 -2.03 -3.33
CA PHE A 69 4.27 -3.47 -3.10
C PHE A 69 4.41 -3.81 -1.61
N VAL A 70 5.30 -3.12 -0.89
CA VAL A 70 5.44 -3.28 0.57
C VAL A 70 4.16 -2.83 1.30
N HIS A 71 3.44 -1.81 0.80
CA HIS A 71 2.13 -1.44 1.34
C HIS A 71 1.13 -2.62 1.29
N GLU A 72 1.02 -3.30 0.16
CA GLU A 72 0.15 -4.47 0.01
C GLU A 72 0.64 -5.66 0.88
N MET A 73 1.95 -5.78 1.07
CA MET A 73 2.50 -6.77 2.00
C MET A 73 2.16 -6.44 3.47
N VAL A 74 2.02 -5.18 3.86
CA VAL A 74 1.52 -4.81 5.20
C VAL A 74 0.08 -5.25 5.39
N HIS A 75 -0.79 -5.12 4.38
CA HIS A 75 -2.14 -5.68 4.44
C HIS A 75 -2.11 -7.20 4.63
N HIS A 76 -1.26 -7.89 3.88
CA HIS A 76 -1.06 -9.33 4.04
C HIS A 76 -0.58 -9.70 5.44
N TYR A 77 0.39 -8.96 6.00
CA TYR A 77 0.88 -9.12 7.36
C TYR A 77 -0.23 -8.97 8.41
N VAL A 78 -1.02 -7.92 8.32
CA VAL A 78 -2.13 -7.67 9.26
C VAL A 78 -3.17 -8.79 9.20
N CYS A 79 -3.48 -9.27 8.01
CA CYS A 79 -4.45 -10.35 7.82
C CYS A 79 -3.95 -11.71 8.30
N THR A 80 -2.70 -12.07 8.00
CA THR A 80 -2.21 -13.44 8.19
C THR A 80 -1.45 -13.63 9.50
N VAL A 81 -0.57 -12.70 9.85
CA VAL A 81 0.26 -12.78 11.06
C VAL A 81 -0.50 -12.27 12.28
N LYS A 82 -1.26 -11.19 12.14
CA LYS A 82 -2.06 -10.61 13.24
C LYS A 82 -3.50 -11.13 13.30
N GLY A 83 -3.90 -12.00 12.38
CA GLY A 83 -5.22 -12.66 12.38
C GLY A 83 -6.42 -11.73 12.29
N LYS A 84 -6.28 -10.53 11.75
CA LYS A 84 -7.35 -9.52 11.68
C LYS A 84 -7.75 -9.22 10.25
N LYS A 85 -8.92 -9.69 9.87
CA LYS A 85 -9.61 -9.28 8.65
C LYS A 85 -10.29 -7.93 8.95
N SER A 86 -9.61 -6.82 8.73
CA SER A 86 -10.22 -5.49 8.88
C SER A 86 -10.92 -5.10 7.58
N PHE A 87 -12.17 -5.49 7.45
CA PHE A 87 -12.99 -5.10 6.30
C PHE A 87 -13.39 -3.61 6.38
N LEU A 88 -13.67 -3.11 7.58
CA LEU A 88 -14.16 -1.74 7.79
C LEU A 88 -13.06 -0.68 7.78
N PHE A 89 -11.86 -1.02 8.27
CA PHE A 89 -10.75 -0.08 8.38
C PHE A 89 -9.46 -0.72 7.85
N PRO A 90 -9.26 -0.76 6.53
CA PRO A 90 -8.09 -1.43 5.92
C PRO A 90 -6.76 -0.84 6.40
N HIS A 91 -6.72 0.48 6.68
CA HIS A 91 -5.55 1.19 7.21
C HIS A 91 -5.67 1.51 8.71
N GLY A 92 -6.31 0.62 9.49
CA GLY A 92 -6.46 0.77 10.93
C GLY A 92 -5.12 0.73 11.70
N TRP A 93 -5.19 0.84 13.04
CA TRP A 93 -4.03 0.96 13.92
C TRP A 93 -2.88 -0.03 13.67
N ARG A 94 -3.20 -1.30 13.41
CA ARG A 94 -2.17 -2.34 13.17
C ARG A 94 -1.42 -2.12 11.87
N PHE A 95 -2.13 -1.74 10.81
CA PHE A 95 -1.53 -1.36 9.54
C PHE A 95 -0.59 -0.17 9.73
N ARG A 96 -1.05 0.89 10.39
CA ARG A 96 -0.26 2.10 10.63
C ARG A 96 0.97 1.84 11.46
N ARG A 97 0.84 1.08 12.56
CA ARG A 97 1.96 0.72 13.41
C ARG A 97 3.05 0.00 12.61
N LYS A 98 2.70 -0.99 11.78
CA LYS A 98 3.68 -1.70 10.94
C LYS A 98 4.27 -0.80 9.86
N SER A 99 3.45 0.01 9.19
CA SER A 99 3.91 0.98 8.19
C SER A 99 4.86 2.02 8.80
N TRP A 100 4.55 2.51 10.00
CA TRP A 100 5.40 3.46 10.71
C TRP A 100 6.73 2.83 11.14
N GLU A 101 6.72 1.60 11.64
CA GLU A 101 7.92 0.82 11.96
C GLU A 101 8.85 0.72 10.73
N ILE A 102 8.30 0.34 9.58
CA ILE A 102 9.05 0.21 8.34
C ILE A 102 9.56 1.59 7.88
N LYS A 103 8.73 2.63 7.95
CA LYS A 103 9.15 4.00 7.61
C LYS A 103 10.32 4.46 8.48
N ARG A 104 10.23 4.29 9.81
CA ARG A 104 11.28 4.73 10.74
C ARG A 104 12.60 3.97 10.53
N LYS A 105 12.52 2.67 10.28
CA LYS A 105 13.72 1.82 10.18
C LYS A 105 14.38 1.86 8.82
N TYR A 106 13.59 2.00 7.76
CA TYR A 106 14.05 1.83 6.37
C TYR A 106 13.75 3.01 5.45
N GLY A 107 13.14 4.07 5.94
CA GLY A 107 12.82 5.27 5.17
C GLY A 107 11.68 5.11 4.15
N LEU A 108 10.99 3.98 4.07
CA LEU A 108 9.92 3.74 3.10
C LEU A 108 8.64 4.49 3.48
N ASN A 109 8.19 5.37 2.61
CA ASN A 109 7.04 6.24 2.89
C ASN A 109 5.73 5.76 2.23
N MET A 110 5.26 4.59 2.61
CA MET A 110 4.10 3.92 2.04
C MET A 110 2.77 4.68 2.20
N LEU A 111 2.63 5.50 3.24
CA LEU A 111 1.39 6.22 3.53
C LEU A 111 1.18 7.42 2.61
N ASN A 112 2.23 8.13 2.22
CA ASN A 112 2.12 9.32 1.37
C ASN A 112 1.66 9.02 -0.05
N ILE A 113 2.01 7.85 -0.60
CA ILE A 113 1.63 7.47 -1.96
C ILE A 113 0.12 7.38 -2.11
N ILE A 114 -0.58 6.85 -1.11
CA ILE A 114 -2.03 6.68 -1.15
C ILE A 114 -2.74 8.03 -1.12
N TYR A 115 -2.29 8.94 -0.27
CA TYR A 115 -2.97 10.21 -0.03
C TYR A 115 -2.75 11.23 -1.13
N ILE A 116 -1.51 11.49 -1.49
CA ILE A 116 -1.17 12.48 -2.52
C ILE A 116 -1.76 12.07 -3.87
N LYS A 117 -1.73 10.78 -4.22
CA LYS A 117 -2.29 10.32 -5.49
C LYS A 117 -3.81 10.24 -5.50
N ARG A 118 -4.47 9.86 -4.40
CA ARG A 118 -5.94 9.96 -4.32
C ARG A 118 -6.42 11.42 -4.40
N TYR A 119 -5.78 12.34 -3.72
CA TYR A 119 -6.11 13.77 -3.82
C TYR A 119 -5.89 14.34 -5.22
N ALA A 120 -4.76 14.06 -5.84
CA ALA A 120 -4.43 14.55 -7.17
C ALA A 120 -5.35 14.01 -8.28
N THR A 121 -6.08 12.91 -8.03
CA THR A 121 -6.97 12.27 -9.01
C THR A 121 -8.45 12.47 -8.76
N LEU A 122 -8.82 13.06 -7.62
CA LEU A 122 -10.20 13.46 -7.36
C LEU A 122 -10.47 14.76 -8.09
N THR A 123 -11.13 14.68 -9.24
CA THR A 123 -11.70 15.87 -9.87
C THR A 123 -12.80 16.43 -8.98
N ARG A 124 -12.98 17.77 -8.99
CA ARG A 124 -13.98 18.53 -8.18
C ARG A 124 -15.42 17.95 -8.25
N LYS A 125 -15.74 17.08 -9.22
CA LYS A 125 -17.07 16.51 -9.44
C LYS A 125 -17.29 15.13 -8.80
N GLN A 126 -16.26 14.46 -8.28
CA GLN A 126 -16.46 13.16 -7.63
C GLN A 126 -16.86 13.39 -6.17
N LYS A 127 -18.12 13.13 -5.86
CA LYS A 127 -18.61 13.03 -4.47
C LYS A 127 -17.80 11.94 -3.78
N LEU A 128 -16.94 12.33 -2.84
CA LEU A 128 -16.27 11.39 -1.94
C LEU A 128 -17.33 10.55 -1.24
N SER A 129 -17.19 9.23 -1.30
CA SER A 129 -18.05 8.35 -0.51
C SER A 129 -17.87 8.68 0.97
N ILE A 130 -18.92 8.41 1.78
CA ILE A 130 -18.89 8.61 3.24
C ILE A 130 -17.66 7.92 3.86
N TRP A 131 -17.28 6.75 3.34
CA TRP A 131 -16.11 5.99 3.76
C TRP A 131 -14.79 6.67 3.46
N ASN A 132 -14.64 7.28 2.28
CA ASN A 132 -13.46 8.08 1.93
C ASN A 132 -13.35 9.34 2.80
N LYS A 133 -14.47 9.95 3.16
CA LYS A 133 -14.51 11.10 4.09
C LYS A 133 -14.09 10.70 5.50
N LEU A 134 -14.57 9.56 6.01
CA LEU A 134 -14.19 9.04 7.33
C LEU A 134 -12.72 8.62 7.39
N GLU A 135 -12.21 7.96 6.35
CA GLU A 135 -10.79 7.63 6.25
C GLU A 135 -9.91 8.88 6.24
N LEU A 136 -10.35 9.92 5.55
CA LEU A 136 -9.69 11.21 5.47
C LEU A 136 -9.69 11.97 6.81
N LEU A 137 -10.84 12.06 7.47
CA LEU A 137 -11.00 12.71 8.78
C LEU A 137 -10.20 12.01 9.88
N TYR A 138 -10.05 10.69 9.76
CA TYR A 138 -9.29 9.91 10.73
C TYR A 138 -7.78 10.01 10.53
N LEU A 139 -7.31 10.29 9.31
CA LEU A 139 -5.89 10.23 8.95
C LEU A 139 -5.18 11.59 8.97
N ILE A 140 -5.87 12.66 8.60
CA ILE A 140 -5.29 14.01 8.59
C ILE A 140 -4.84 14.46 9.99
N PRO A 141 -5.66 14.34 11.06
CA PRO A 141 -5.24 14.75 12.39
C PRO A 141 -4.06 13.93 12.94
N PHE A 142 -4.02 12.64 12.62
CA PHE A 142 -2.99 11.74 13.16
C PHE A 142 -1.62 11.94 12.50
N ASN A 143 -1.59 12.23 11.20
CA ASN A 143 -0.34 12.59 10.52
C ASN A 143 0.17 13.98 10.95
N TYR A 144 -0.71 14.92 11.24
CA TYR A 144 -0.33 16.23 11.81
C TYR A 144 0.25 16.08 13.22
N LEU A 145 -0.37 15.27 14.08
CA LEU A 145 0.13 15.01 15.43
C LEU A 145 1.51 14.33 15.43
N LEU A 146 1.75 13.38 14.53
CA LEU A 146 3.04 12.70 14.45
C LEU A 146 4.17 13.56 13.89
N THR A 147 3.89 14.57 13.06
CA THR A 147 4.91 15.53 12.58
C THR A 147 5.28 16.56 13.64
N TRP A 148 4.50 16.72 14.73
CA TRP A 148 4.76 17.66 15.82
C TRP A 148 5.40 16.98 17.06
N ILE A 149 5.36 15.65 17.16
CA ILE A 149 5.85 14.91 18.32
C ILE A 149 7.26 14.30 18.06
N PHE A 150 7.71 14.27 16.82
CA PHE A 150 9.01 13.73 16.39
C PHE A 150 9.66 14.60 15.31
#